data_05452030e2803aa05502bf42d498c19a
#
_entry.id   05452030e2803aa05502bf42d498c19a
#
_cell.length_a   1.000
_cell.length_b   1.000
_cell.length_c   1.000
_cell.angle_alpha   90.00
_cell.angle_beta   90.00
_cell.angle_gamma   90.00
#
_symmetry.space_group_name_H-M   'P 1'
#
loop_
_entity.id
_entity.type
_entity.pdbx_description
1 polymer ?
#
loop_
_entity_poly.entity_id
_entity_poly.type
_entity_poly.pdbx_seq_one_letter_code
_entity_poly.pdbx_strand_id
1 'polypeptide(L)'
;MDLSRIFKAYDVRGVVPDELNPTIARRIGAAFAVWADAPEIALGRDARLSSPDLAAALREGITSRDVDVVDLGFASTDLLYFASGSLDLPAVMITASHNPKDYNGLKFCLAGAKPVGEDSGLADIEALAEKGDEIIGEGHGAVRPRDLLDAYVEHVLRFTDVEHMRPLTVAVDTANGMGGLVVPPVMARLPVTLHHLYAELDGTFPNHPADPIDPENQRDLKAAVLRHGADVGMAFDGDADRVFLVDERAQDVSGSVLTALVAAAMLEREPGAKIVHNLICSWAVPEVIREHGGIPIRTRVGHSFIKQVMAETGAIFGGEHSGHYYFRDNFNADSGLIAAVIALGELSRSNRPLSELLRPYRRYAASGEINTHVDDPQATIERVAEAFRDGRPDRLDGLTVEFDDWWFNVRPSNTEPLLRLNVEARTEELLEAETQEVLAVIEGEGAPS
;
A
#
# COMPACT_ATOMS: atom_id res chain seq x y z
N MET A 1 -19.99 18.11 -15.33
CA MET A 1 -18.56 18.44 -15.13
C MET A 1 -17.85 17.12 -15.35
N ASP A 2 -16.78 17.09 -16.09
CA ASP A 2 -16.01 15.87 -16.33
C ASP A 2 -15.02 15.68 -15.17
N LEU A 3 -15.20 14.64 -14.36
CA LEU A 3 -14.36 14.30 -13.22
C LEU A 3 -13.42 13.11 -13.51
N SER A 4 -13.47 12.53 -14.72
CA SER A 4 -12.69 11.35 -15.10
C SER A 4 -11.17 11.51 -14.91
N ARG A 5 -10.67 12.75 -14.92
CA ARG A 5 -9.25 13.03 -14.68
C ARG A 5 -8.80 12.72 -13.26
N ILE A 6 -9.68 12.86 -12.27
CA ILE A 6 -9.37 12.65 -10.84
C ILE A 6 -9.87 11.31 -10.32
N PHE A 7 -10.89 10.71 -10.92
CA PHE A 7 -11.32 9.35 -10.59
C PHE A 7 -10.36 8.36 -11.27
N LYS A 8 -9.66 7.58 -10.46
CA LYS A 8 -8.70 6.56 -10.90
C LYS A 8 -9.29 5.16 -10.64
N ALA A 9 -8.57 4.11 -11.00
CA ALA A 9 -9.07 2.74 -10.82
C ALA A 9 -9.44 2.38 -9.36
N TYR A 10 -8.83 3.05 -8.36
CA TYR A 10 -8.97 2.65 -6.95
C TYR A 10 -9.32 3.78 -5.99
N ASP A 11 -9.17 5.02 -6.42
CA ASP A 11 -9.34 6.21 -5.57
C ASP A 11 -9.62 7.46 -6.41
N VAL A 12 -9.84 8.58 -5.73
CA VAL A 12 -9.83 9.90 -6.34
C VAL A 12 -8.48 10.54 -6.08
N ARG A 13 -7.85 11.12 -7.11
CA ARG A 13 -6.55 11.78 -6.99
C ARG A 13 -6.42 12.94 -7.95
N GLY A 14 -5.97 14.11 -7.46
CA GLY A 14 -5.77 15.28 -8.30
C GLY A 14 -4.89 16.34 -7.67
N VAL A 15 -4.38 17.25 -8.50
CA VAL A 15 -3.63 18.42 -8.08
C VAL A 15 -4.59 19.43 -7.44
N VAL A 16 -4.23 19.97 -6.28
CA VAL A 16 -5.03 20.95 -5.54
C VAL A 16 -4.43 22.34 -5.75
N PRO A 17 -5.23 23.37 -6.08
CA PRO A 17 -6.70 23.37 -6.21
C PRO A 17 -7.26 23.10 -7.62
N ASP A 18 -6.38 22.86 -8.60
CA ASP A 18 -6.73 22.92 -10.03
C ASP A 18 -7.67 21.79 -10.47
N GLU A 19 -7.42 20.57 -10.00
CA GLU A 19 -8.18 19.37 -10.35
C GLU A 19 -9.11 18.92 -9.22
N LEU A 20 -8.64 18.98 -7.96
CA LEU A 20 -9.42 18.66 -6.77
C LEU A 20 -9.49 19.89 -5.85
N ASN A 21 -10.70 20.31 -5.48
CA ASN A 21 -10.91 21.48 -4.65
C ASN A 21 -12.14 21.30 -3.73
N PRO A 22 -12.39 22.22 -2.77
CA PRO A 22 -13.52 22.10 -1.84
C PRO A 22 -14.88 21.93 -2.52
N THR A 23 -15.14 22.60 -3.65
CA THR A 23 -16.41 22.46 -4.37
C THR A 23 -16.61 21.02 -4.88
N ILE A 24 -15.58 20.45 -5.48
CA ILE A 24 -15.60 19.06 -5.96
C ILE A 24 -15.69 18.08 -4.79
N ALA A 25 -14.91 18.28 -3.72
CA ALA A 25 -14.94 17.45 -2.53
C ALA A 25 -16.34 17.42 -1.88
N ARG A 26 -17.04 18.56 -1.81
CA ARG A 26 -18.42 18.63 -1.32
C ARG A 26 -19.37 17.78 -2.15
N ARG A 27 -19.29 17.85 -3.48
CA ARG A 27 -20.12 17.04 -4.40
C ARG A 27 -19.82 15.55 -4.24
N ILE A 28 -18.55 15.18 -4.15
CA ILE A 28 -18.14 13.80 -3.92
C ILE A 28 -18.64 13.29 -2.56
N GLY A 29 -18.60 14.11 -1.51
CA GLY A 29 -19.15 13.77 -0.19
C GLY A 29 -20.65 13.47 -0.23
N ALA A 30 -21.42 14.31 -0.91
CA ALA A 30 -22.86 14.09 -1.08
C ALA A 30 -23.14 12.85 -1.96
N ALA A 31 -22.34 12.64 -3.02
CA ALA A 31 -22.43 11.46 -3.88
C ALA A 31 -22.15 10.18 -3.11
N PHE A 32 -21.08 10.16 -2.32
CA PHE A 32 -20.73 9.01 -1.48
C PHE A 32 -21.81 8.71 -0.44
N ALA A 33 -22.38 9.73 0.21
CA ALA A 33 -23.47 9.54 1.17
C ALA A 33 -24.71 8.92 0.53
N VAL A 34 -25.08 9.33 -0.69
CA VAL A 34 -26.19 8.74 -1.45
C VAL A 34 -25.89 7.31 -1.88
N TRP A 35 -24.67 7.05 -2.36
CA TRP A 35 -24.27 5.75 -2.88
C TRP A 35 -24.09 4.71 -1.76
N ALA A 36 -23.47 5.09 -0.64
CA ALA A 36 -23.21 4.19 0.48
C ALA A 36 -24.48 3.78 1.23
N ASP A 37 -25.57 4.57 1.13
CA ASP A 37 -26.88 4.32 1.75
C ASP A 37 -26.77 3.92 3.23
N ALA A 38 -25.98 4.67 3.99
CA ALA A 38 -25.70 4.41 5.40
C ALA A 38 -26.06 5.62 6.28
N PRO A 39 -26.47 5.42 7.53
CA PRO A 39 -26.84 6.53 8.42
C PRO A 39 -25.64 7.33 8.93
N GLU A 40 -24.46 6.72 8.95
CA GLU A 40 -23.22 7.34 9.44
C GLU A 40 -22.06 6.96 8.52
N ILE A 41 -21.08 7.88 8.38
CA ILE A 41 -19.86 7.68 7.60
C ILE A 41 -18.67 8.14 8.46
N ALA A 42 -17.61 7.31 8.54
CA ALA A 42 -16.36 7.71 9.18
C ALA A 42 -15.49 8.54 8.22
N LEU A 43 -14.85 9.57 8.75
CA LEU A 43 -14.00 10.49 8.00
C LEU A 43 -12.64 10.64 8.68
N GLY A 44 -11.56 10.40 7.95
CA GLY A 44 -10.20 10.69 8.39
C GLY A 44 -9.44 11.53 7.37
N ARG A 45 -8.37 12.17 7.80
CA ARG A 45 -7.50 12.96 6.91
C ARG A 45 -6.04 12.86 7.29
N ASP A 46 -5.17 13.00 6.30
CA ASP A 46 -3.74 13.15 6.50
C ASP A 46 -3.32 14.59 6.87
N ALA A 47 -2.02 14.82 6.98
CA ALA A 47 -1.44 16.10 7.36
C ALA A 47 -1.23 17.08 6.21
N ARG A 48 -1.59 16.75 4.96
CA ARG A 48 -1.43 17.66 3.80
C ARG A 48 -2.14 18.98 4.03
N LEU A 49 -1.53 20.08 3.55
CA LEU A 49 -2.05 21.43 3.78
C LEU A 49 -3.47 21.65 3.25
N SER A 50 -3.86 20.94 2.19
CA SER A 50 -5.19 21.01 1.59
C SER A 50 -6.22 20.10 2.29
N SER A 51 -5.79 19.13 3.10
CA SER A 51 -6.69 18.16 3.74
C SER A 51 -7.74 18.77 4.66
N PRO A 52 -7.47 19.81 5.47
CA PRO A 52 -8.49 20.44 6.30
C PRO A 52 -9.67 21.02 5.51
N ASP A 53 -9.40 21.74 4.42
CA ASP A 53 -10.44 22.39 3.60
C ASP A 53 -11.24 21.34 2.81
N LEU A 54 -10.58 20.32 2.27
CA LEU A 54 -11.25 19.20 1.60
C LEU A 54 -12.11 18.41 2.59
N ALA A 55 -11.64 18.17 3.82
CA ALA A 55 -12.40 17.49 4.87
C ALA A 55 -13.64 18.28 5.28
N ALA A 56 -13.51 19.59 5.45
CA ALA A 56 -14.64 20.45 5.77
C ALA A 56 -15.73 20.39 4.67
N ALA A 57 -15.31 20.49 3.42
CA ALA A 57 -16.21 20.46 2.27
C ALA A 57 -16.86 19.08 2.06
N LEU A 58 -16.06 18.01 2.16
CA LEU A 58 -16.57 16.63 2.05
C LEU A 58 -17.62 16.33 3.13
N ARG A 59 -17.33 16.71 4.38
CA ARG A 59 -18.23 16.60 5.53
C ARG A 59 -19.53 17.38 5.31
N GLU A 60 -19.46 18.60 4.79
CA GLU A 60 -20.63 19.38 4.41
C GLU A 60 -21.49 18.65 3.36
N GLY A 61 -20.84 18.08 2.35
CA GLY A 61 -21.54 17.27 1.36
C GLY A 61 -22.26 16.07 1.96
N ILE A 62 -21.58 15.29 2.81
CA ILE A 62 -22.17 14.12 3.49
C ILE A 62 -23.37 14.54 4.36
N THR A 63 -23.18 15.53 5.23
CA THR A 63 -24.24 15.97 6.17
C THR A 63 -25.44 16.61 5.46
N SER A 64 -25.24 17.18 4.26
CA SER A 64 -26.32 17.70 3.43
C SER A 64 -27.36 16.63 3.01
N ARG A 65 -27.00 15.35 3.14
CA ARG A 65 -27.85 14.20 2.81
C ARG A 65 -28.47 13.53 4.05
N ASP A 66 -28.52 14.22 5.20
CA ASP A 66 -28.99 13.71 6.51
C ASP A 66 -28.17 12.50 7.02
N VAL A 67 -26.91 12.38 6.58
CA VAL A 67 -25.97 11.35 7.01
C VAL A 67 -25.03 11.94 8.07
N ASP A 68 -24.90 11.27 9.20
CA ASP A 68 -24.00 11.67 10.27
C ASP A 68 -22.53 11.37 9.89
N VAL A 69 -21.60 12.16 10.45
CA VAL A 69 -20.15 11.97 10.25
C VAL A 69 -19.49 11.66 11.57
N VAL A 70 -18.78 10.53 11.61
CA VAL A 70 -17.83 10.18 12.68
C VAL A 70 -16.46 10.71 12.26
N ASP A 71 -16.08 11.87 12.80
CA ASP A 71 -14.83 12.57 12.43
C ASP A 71 -13.66 12.09 13.28
N LEU A 72 -12.71 11.38 12.66
CA LEU A 72 -11.47 10.90 13.31
C LEU A 72 -10.40 12.00 13.40
N GLY A 73 -10.58 13.11 12.67
CA GLY A 73 -9.54 14.13 12.54
C GLY A 73 -8.33 13.63 11.75
N PHE A 74 -7.13 13.76 12.32
CA PHE A 74 -5.94 13.15 11.78
C PHE A 74 -5.99 11.63 11.93
N ALA A 75 -5.76 10.92 10.85
CA ALA A 75 -5.70 9.45 10.82
C ALA A 75 -4.69 8.98 9.78
N SER A 76 -4.10 7.82 10.00
CA SER A 76 -3.48 7.04 8.94
C SER A 76 -4.57 6.26 8.17
N THR A 77 -4.25 5.80 6.97
CA THR A 77 -5.21 5.03 6.17
C THR A 77 -5.60 3.73 6.86
N ASP A 78 -4.67 3.03 7.50
CA ASP A 78 -4.95 1.80 8.25
C ASP A 78 -5.76 2.04 9.54
N LEU A 79 -5.56 3.17 10.23
CA LEU A 79 -6.43 3.59 11.35
C LEU A 79 -7.87 3.84 10.86
N LEU A 80 -8.06 4.45 9.68
CA LEU A 80 -9.39 4.60 9.09
C LEU A 80 -10.03 3.25 8.76
N TYR A 81 -9.28 2.32 8.18
CA TYR A 81 -9.78 0.97 7.92
C TYR A 81 -10.16 0.23 9.20
N PHE A 82 -9.37 0.38 10.26
CA PHE A 82 -9.73 -0.11 11.59
C PHE A 82 -11.03 0.53 12.10
N ALA A 83 -11.21 1.83 11.92
CA ALA A 83 -12.43 2.52 12.30
C ALA A 83 -13.63 1.98 11.52
N SER A 84 -13.51 1.85 10.19
CA SER A 84 -14.56 1.27 9.34
C SER A 84 -14.94 -0.14 9.79
N GLY A 85 -13.92 -1.00 10.04
CA GLY A 85 -14.16 -2.38 10.45
C GLY A 85 -14.75 -2.50 11.86
N SER A 86 -14.22 -1.76 12.83
CA SER A 86 -14.62 -1.86 14.23
C SER A 86 -15.95 -1.19 14.55
N LEU A 87 -16.32 -0.15 13.81
CA LEU A 87 -17.61 0.56 13.95
C LEU A 87 -18.67 0.05 12.97
N ASP A 88 -18.29 -0.78 12.01
CA ASP A 88 -19.13 -1.28 10.91
C ASP A 88 -19.74 -0.14 10.08
N LEU A 89 -18.94 0.86 9.73
CA LEU A 89 -19.34 2.05 8.98
C LEU A 89 -18.59 2.15 7.64
N PRO A 90 -19.24 2.67 6.58
CA PRO A 90 -18.53 3.20 5.43
C PRO A 90 -17.56 4.30 5.87
N ALA A 91 -16.46 4.44 5.16
CA ALA A 91 -15.45 5.43 5.52
C ALA A 91 -14.79 6.08 4.31
N VAL A 92 -14.29 7.30 4.52
CA VAL A 92 -13.49 8.02 3.52
C VAL A 92 -12.24 8.61 4.15
N MET A 93 -11.09 8.34 3.52
CA MET A 93 -9.79 8.90 3.88
C MET A 93 -9.40 9.99 2.90
N ILE A 94 -9.03 11.15 3.41
CA ILE A 94 -8.47 12.24 2.62
C ILE A 94 -6.96 12.14 2.66
N THR A 95 -6.36 11.70 1.56
CA THR A 95 -4.92 11.50 1.41
C THR A 95 -4.55 11.32 -0.07
N ALA A 96 -3.31 11.61 -0.41
CA ALA A 96 -2.69 11.20 -1.66
C ALA A 96 -1.48 10.28 -1.43
N SER A 97 -1.39 9.63 -0.25
CA SER A 97 -0.32 8.68 0.12
C SER A 97 1.07 9.27 -0.16
N HIS A 98 1.83 8.68 -1.06
CA HIS A 98 3.20 9.05 -1.42
C HIS A 98 3.31 10.13 -2.53
N ASN A 99 2.19 10.60 -3.08
CA ASN A 99 2.25 11.63 -4.12
C ASN A 99 2.86 12.95 -3.59
N PRO A 100 3.40 13.80 -4.46
CA PRO A 100 3.91 15.12 -4.10
C PRO A 100 2.92 15.96 -3.28
N LYS A 101 3.42 16.96 -2.56
CA LYS A 101 2.64 17.78 -1.62
C LYS A 101 1.45 18.50 -2.24
N ASP A 102 1.50 18.80 -3.53
CA ASP A 102 0.46 19.52 -4.27
C ASP A 102 -0.72 18.62 -4.67
N TYR A 103 -0.60 17.30 -4.50
CA TYR A 103 -1.67 16.34 -4.70
C TYR A 103 -2.48 16.12 -3.44
N ASN A 104 -3.76 15.80 -3.62
CA ASN A 104 -4.59 15.20 -2.59
C ASN A 104 -5.57 14.21 -3.22
N GLY A 105 -6.33 13.49 -2.41
CA GLY A 105 -7.24 12.46 -2.91
C GLY A 105 -8.23 11.96 -1.87
N LEU A 106 -9.03 10.99 -2.28
CA LEU A 106 -10.06 10.36 -1.46
C LEU A 106 -10.03 8.85 -1.67
N LYS A 107 -9.81 8.09 -0.61
CA LYS A 107 -9.95 6.62 -0.61
C LYS A 107 -11.25 6.27 0.11
N PHE A 108 -12.05 5.37 -0.47
CA PHE A 108 -13.35 4.98 0.06
C PHE A 108 -13.36 3.51 0.45
N CYS A 109 -14.12 3.20 1.49
CA CYS A 109 -14.52 1.83 1.79
C CYS A 109 -15.96 1.78 2.32
N LEU A 110 -16.62 0.65 2.11
CA LEU A 110 -17.87 0.31 2.78
C LEU A 110 -17.60 -0.25 4.17
N ALA A 111 -18.63 -0.45 4.96
CA ALA A 111 -18.58 -1.10 6.27
C ALA A 111 -17.73 -2.39 6.23
N GLY A 112 -16.95 -2.62 7.30
CA GLY A 112 -15.99 -3.73 7.33
C GLY A 112 -14.76 -3.51 6.46
N ALA A 113 -14.39 -2.25 6.19
CA ALA A 113 -13.24 -1.85 5.35
C ALA A 113 -13.26 -2.45 3.93
N LYS A 114 -14.44 -2.78 3.38
CA LYS A 114 -14.56 -3.33 2.02
C LYS A 114 -14.16 -2.25 1.00
N PRO A 115 -13.21 -2.53 0.11
CA PRO A 115 -12.71 -1.52 -0.81
C PRO A 115 -13.77 -1.07 -1.83
N VAL A 116 -13.72 0.21 -2.20
CA VAL A 116 -14.50 0.79 -3.30
C VAL A 116 -13.53 1.17 -4.40
N GLY A 117 -13.60 0.47 -5.53
CA GLY A 117 -12.84 0.73 -6.75
C GLY A 117 -13.76 0.97 -7.94
N GLU A 118 -13.20 1.11 -9.13
CA GLU A 118 -13.93 1.41 -10.35
C GLU A 118 -15.11 0.45 -10.57
N ASP A 119 -14.85 -0.87 -10.50
CA ASP A 119 -15.86 -1.91 -10.72
C ASP A 119 -16.79 -2.16 -9.51
N SER A 120 -16.51 -1.53 -8.36
CA SER A 120 -17.25 -1.78 -7.10
C SER A 120 -17.90 -0.53 -6.51
N GLY A 121 -18.10 0.52 -7.32
CA GLY A 121 -18.89 1.70 -6.95
C GLY A 121 -18.24 3.05 -7.20
N LEU A 122 -16.93 3.13 -7.47
CA LEU A 122 -16.26 4.42 -7.68
C LEU A 122 -16.80 5.14 -8.93
N ALA A 123 -17.12 4.39 -10.00
CA ALA A 123 -17.76 4.94 -11.20
C ALA A 123 -19.19 5.46 -10.92
N ASP A 124 -19.94 4.81 -10.02
CA ASP A 124 -21.26 5.28 -9.62
C ASP A 124 -21.16 6.59 -8.80
N ILE A 125 -20.17 6.67 -7.90
CA ILE A 125 -19.89 7.89 -7.12
C ILE A 125 -19.50 9.03 -8.06
N GLU A 126 -18.65 8.79 -9.07
CA GLU A 126 -18.29 9.75 -10.11
C GLU A 126 -19.54 10.28 -10.81
N ALA A 127 -20.36 9.37 -11.37
CA ALA A 127 -21.58 9.73 -12.09
C ALA A 127 -22.57 10.53 -11.23
N LEU A 128 -22.63 10.25 -9.93
CA LEU A 128 -23.43 11.04 -8.99
C LEU A 128 -22.82 12.42 -8.74
N ALA A 129 -21.51 12.53 -8.55
CA ALA A 129 -20.82 13.80 -8.31
C ALA A 129 -20.86 14.72 -9.52
N GLU A 130 -20.89 14.17 -10.73
CA GLU A 130 -21.00 14.92 -11.99
C GLU A 130 -22.34 15.64 -12.19
N LYS A 131 -23.39 15.24 -11.45
CA LYS A 131 -24.67 15.98 -11.39
C LYS A 131 -24.51 17.41 -10.82
N GLY A 132 -23.32 17.73 -10.32
CA GLY A 132 -23.01 19.05 -9.80
C GLY A 132 -23.73 19.34 -8.48
N ASP A 133 -24.26 20.56 -8.34
CA ASP A 133 -24.91 20.94 -7.08
C ASP A 133 -26.28 20.28 -6.87
N GLU A 134 -26.84 19.62 -7.87
CA GLU A 134 -28.09 18.86 -7.73
C GLU A 134 -27.98 17.67 -6.77
N ILE A 135 -26.74 17.13 -6.56
CA ILE A 135 -26.49 16.07 -5.57
C ILE A 135 -26.51 16.60 -4.14
N ILE A 136 -26.30 17.90 -3.93
CA ILE A 136 -26.29 18.51 -2.60
C ILE A 136 -27.74 18.57 -2.07
N GLY A 137 -27.94 18.00 -0.89
CA GLY A 137 -29.23 18.07 -0.19
C GLY A 137 -29.35 19.29 0.73
N GLU A 138 -30.51 19.39 1.41
CA GLU A 138 -30.78 20.39 2.43
C GLU A 138 -30.75 19.81 3.86
N GLY A 139 -30.21 18.58 3.97
CA GLY A 139 -30.13 17.86 5.24
C GLY A 139 -29.07 18.43 6.19
N HIS A 140 -29.12 17.99 7.44
CA HIS A 140 -28.26 18.47 8.53
C HIS A 140 -27.81 17.32 9.42
N GLY A 141 -27.03 16.35 8.84
CA GLY A 141 -26.41 15.28 9.59
C GLY A 141 -25.48 15.82 10.69
N ALA A 142 -25.39 15.13 11.80
CA ALA A 142 -24.53 15.51 12.91
C ALA A 142 -23.06 15.15 12.62
N VAL A 143 -22.14 15.94 13.19
CA VAL A 143 -20.70 15.65 13.15
C VAL A 143 -20.23 15.34 14.56
N ARG A 144 -19.64 14.16 14.77
CA ARG A 144 -19.17 13.70 16.08
C ARG A 144 -17.71 13.34 16.03
N PRO A 145 -16.84 14.01 16.79
CA PRO A 145 -15.44 13.61 16.86
C PRO A 145 -15.30 12.24 17.56
N ARG A 146 -14.42 11.40 17.08
CA ARG A 146 -14.13 10.09 17.65
C ARG A 146 -12.65 9.81 17.63
N ASP A 147 -12.04 9.63 18.81
CA ASP A 147 -10.68 9.14 18.93
C ASP A 147 -10.69 7.62 19.05
N LEU A 148 -9.93 6.95 18.18
CA LEU A 148 -9.77 5.50 18.16
C LEU A 148 -8.30 5.07 18.23
N LEU A 149 -7.37 6.00 18.46
CA LEU A 149 -5.94 5.71 18.42
C LEU A 149 -5.55 4.62 19.44
N ASP A 150 -5.99 4.71 20.70
CA ASP A 150 -5.67 3.70 21.70
C ASP A 150 -6.25 2.32 21.34
N ALA A 151 -7.48 2.27 20.84
CA ALA A 151 -8.12 1.01 20.42
C ALA A 151 -7.39 0.40 19.20
N TYR A 152 -6.93 1.23 18.28
CA TYR A 152 -6.11 0.81 17.15
C TYR A 152 -4.75 0.28 17.60
N VAL A 153 -4.07 0.95 18.52
CA VAL A 153 -2.80 0.47 19.10
C VAL A 153 -2.98 -0.92 19.71
N GLU A 154 -4.00 -1.13 20.53
CA GLU A 154 -4.32 -2.44 21.09
C GLU A 154 -4.61 -3.49 20.00
N HIS A 155 -5.29 -3.10 18.92
CA HIS A 155 -5.54 -3.98 17.80
C HIS A 155 -4.24 -4.41 17.10
N VAL A 156 -3.35 -3.46 16.78
CA VAL A 156 -2.05 -3.73 16.14
C VAL A 156 -1.19 -4.68 16.98
N LEU A 157 -1.14 -4.48 18.30
CA LEU A 157 -0.33 -5.30 19.20
C LEU A 157 -0.79 -6.75 19.31
N ARG A 158 -2.01 -7.11 18.90
CA ARG A 158 -2.49 -8.51 18.85
C ARG A 158 -1.75 -9.35 17.81
N PHE A 159 -1.08 -8.72 16.87
CA PHE A 159 -0.36 -9.41 15.80
C PHE A 159 1.05 -9.85 16.19
N THR A 160 1.50 -9.53 17.40
CA THR A 160 2.81 -9.97 17.91
C THR A 160 2.72 -10.40 19.38
N ASP A 161 3.65 -11.23 19.81
CA ASP A 161 3.76 -11.67 21.22
C ASP A 161 4.68 -10.73 21.99
N VAL A 162 4.10 -9.63 22.48
CA VAL A 162 4.82 -8.55 23.17
C VAL A 162 5.55 -9.05 24.42
N GLU A 163 4.95 -10.01 25.17
CA GLU A 163 5.49 -10.49 26.46
C GLU A 163 6.82 -11.23 26.32
N HIS A 164 7.04 -11.88 25.16
CA HIS A 164 8.24 -12.67 24.90
C HIS A 164 9.25 -11.96 23.99
N MET A 165 9.04 -10.67 23.68
CA MET A 165 9.99 -9.91 22.88
C MET A 165 11.24 -9.53 23.66
N ARG A 166 12.43 -9.77 23.07
CA ARG A 166 13.68 -9.18 23.57
C ARG A 166 13.76 -7.68 23.24
N PRO A 167 14.55 -6.89 23.98
CA PRO A 167 14.83 -5.52 23.61
C PRO A 167 15.44 -5.41 22.20
N LEU A 168 14.95 -4.44 21.41
CA LEU A 168 15.43 -4.12 20.07
C LEU A 168 15.72 -2.62 19.98
N THR A 169 16.69 -2.26 19.14
CA THR A 169 16.91 -0.86 18.72
C THR A 169 16.33 -0.68 17.31
N VAL A 170 15.40 0.23 17.15
CA VAL A 170 14.63 0.44 15.91
C VAL A 170 14.80 1.88 15.44
N ALA A 171 15.21 2.08 14.19
CA ALA A 171 15.17 3.37 13.53
C ALA A 171 13.90 3.43 12.65
N VAL A 172 13.12 4.50 12.76
CA VAL A 172 11.91 4.68 11.96
C VAL A 172 11.96 6.02 11.26
N ASP A 173 11.62 6.02 9.97
CA ASP A 173 11.40 7.21 9.17
C ASP A 173 9.94 7.27 8.73
N THR A 174 9.25 8.34 9.10
CA THR A 174 7.83 8.55 8.75
C THR A 174 7.64 9.72 7.78
N ALA A 175 8.73 10.26 7.23
CA ALA A 175 8.72 11.30 6.20
C ALA A 175 7.78 12.49 6.50
N ASN A 176 7.62 12.87 7.78
CA ASN A 176 6.63 13.84 8.24
C ASN A 176 5.15 13.47 7.96
N GLY A 177 4.89 12.23 7.55
CA GLY A 177 3.56 11.68 7.26
C GLY A 177 2.86 11.13 8.50
N MET A 178 1.74 10.43 8.25
CA MET A 178 0.84 9.94 9.30
C MET A 178 1.44 8.84 10.18
N GLY A 179 2.55 8.22 9.78
CA GLY A 179 3.34 7.35 10.65
C GLY A 179 3.79 8.07 11.94
N GLY A 180 3.99 9.41 11.91
CA GLY A 180 4.28 10.22 13.10
C GLY A 180 3.17 10.17 14.16
N LEU A 181 1.94 9.92 13.77
CA LEU A 181 0.79 9.75 14.67
C LEU A 181 0.73 8.34 15.28
N VAL A 182 0.87 7.30 14.43
CA VAL A 182 0.52 5.92 14.83
C VAL A 182 1.71 5.09 15.30
N VAL A 183 2.93 5.37 14.84
CA VAL A 183 4.13 4.60 15.21
C VAL A 183 4.53 4.80 16.68
N PRO A 184 4.63 6.04 17.22
CA PRO A 184 5.10 6.25 18.59
C PRO A 184 4.28 5.52 19.65
N PRO A 185 2.93 5.57 19.67
CA PRO A 185 2.14 4.90 20.68
C PRO A 185 2.24 3.36 20.60
N VAL A 186 2.41 2.77 19.41
CA VAL A 186 2.66 1.33 19.28
C VAL A 186 4.04 0.97 19.78
N MET A 187 5.09 1.69 19.38
CA MET A 187 6.46 1.40 19.78
C MET A 187 6.67 1.59 21.29
N ALA A 188 5.97 2.54 21.93
CA ALA A 188 6.02 2.73 23.37
C ALA A 188 5.49 1.53 24.18
N ARG A 189 4.74 0.63 23.55
CA ARG A 189 4.21 -0.59 24.20
C ARG A 189 5.10 -1.83 23.96
N LEU A 190 6.13 -1.70 23.14
CA LEU A 190 7.10 -2.76 22.83
C LEU A 190 8.41 -2.52 23.59
N PRO A 191 9.21 -3.56 23.86
CA PRO A 191 10.53 -3.40 24.47
C PRO A 191 11.55 -2.88 23.42
N VAL A 192 11.31 -1.70 22.83
CA VAL A 192 12.15 -1.13 21.79
C VAL A 192 12.75 0.21 22.21
N THR A 193 14.00 0.45 21.81
CA THR A 193 14.61 1.80 21.81
C THR A 193 14.35 2.40 20.42
N LEU A 194 13.47 3.39 20.37
CA LEU A 194 13.05 4.03 19.11
C LEU A 194 13.92 5.24 18.77
N HIS A 195 14.49 5.24 17.57
CA HIS A 195 15.09 6.42 16.93
C HIS A 195 14.18 6.86 15.79
N HIS A 196 13.38 7.90 16.03
CA HIS A 196 12.34 8.35 15.11
C HIS A 196 12.79 9.58 14.33
N LEU A 197 12.88 9.45 13.02
CA LEU A 197 13.18 10.50 12.06
C LEU A 197 11.88 11.08 11.52
N TYR A 198 11.83 12.41 11.39
CA TYR A 198 10.73 13.13 10.75
C TYR A 198 9.36 12.78 11.31
N ALA A 199 9.29 12.68 12.64
CA ALA A 199 8.08 12.27 13.38
C ALA A 199 6.99 13.34 13.40
N GLU A 200 7.33 14.61 13.23
CA GLU A 200 6.37 15.72 13.22
C GLU A 200 5.51 15.66 11.96
N LEU A 201 4.19 15.78 12.13
CA LEU A 201 3.27 15.83 10.99
C LEU A 201 3.43 17.15 10.24
N ASP A 202 3.90 17.08 9.00
CA ASP A 202 4.06 18.25 8.13
C ASP A 202 3.77 17.87 6.67
N GLY A 203 2.60 18.24 6.18
CA GLY A 203 2.16 17.96 4.82
C GLY A 203 2.92 18.70 3.72
N THR A 204 3.97 19.48 4.06
CA THR A 204 4.92 20.03 3.09
C THR A 204 6.05 19.06 2.76
N PHE A 205 6.22 17.99 3.56
CA PHE A 205 7.29 16.99 3.43
C PHE A 205 8.69 17.63 3.32
N PRO A 206 9.13 18.40 4.34
CA PRO A 206 10.29 19.29 4.20
C PRO A 206 11.64 18.57 4.11
N ASN A 207 11.71 17.31 4.50
CA ASN A 207 12.96 16.54 4.55
C ASN A 207 13.18 15.72 3.28
N HIS A 208 12.22 14.94 2.88
CA HIS A 208 12.19 14.19 1.62
C HIS A 208 10.75 13.80 1.26
N PRO A 209 10.45 13.44 0.00
CA PRO A 209 9.15 12.89 -0.39
C PRO A 209 8.77 11.67 0.45
N ALA A 210 7.49 11.52 0.75
CA ALA A 210 6.97 10.41 1.55
C ALA A 210 6.78 9.12 0.71
N ASP A 211 7.75 8.81 -0.14
CA ASP A 211 7.79 7.63 -1.00
C ASP A 211 8.98 6.74 -0.63
N PRO A 212 8.78 5.71 0.20
CA PRO A 212 9.85 4.82 0.65
C PRO A 212 10.34 3.83 -0.42
N ILE A 213 9.72 3.78 -1.61
CA ILE A 213 10.20 2.95 -2.73
C ILE A 213 11.47 3.55 -3.34
N ASP A 214 11.56 4.89 -3.39
CA ASP A 214 12.75 5.57 -3.88
C ASP A 214 13.91 5.42 -2.89
N PRO A 215 15.04 4.80 -3.28
CA PRO A 215 16.21 4.60 -2.40
C PRO A 215 16.80 5.89 -1.83
N GLU A 216 16.68 7.02 -2.54
CA GLU A 216 17.16 8.33 -2.06
C GLU A 216 16.40 8.78 -0.81
N ASN A 217 15.10 8.48 -0.72
CA ASN A 217 14.28 8.82 0.43
C ASN A 217 14.60 7.97 1.67
N GLN A 218 15.32 6.85 1.51
CA GLN A 218 15.77 6.00 2.61
C GLN A 218 17.18 6.33 3.11
N ARG A 219 17.89 7.29 2.50
CA ARG A 219 19.29 7.62 2.83
C ARG A 219 19.49 7.95 4.30
N ASP A 220 18.63 8.78 4.86
CA ASP A 220 18.76 9.24 6.25
C ASP A 220 18.40 8.13 7.24
N LEU A 221 17.42 7.28 6.90
CA LEU A 221 17.11 6.07 7.66
C LEU A 221 18.29 5.11 7.70
N LYS A 222 18.93 4.81 6.55
CA LYS A 222 20.13 3.97 6.45
C LYS A 222 21.28 4.52 7.30
N ALA A 223 21.49 5.83 7.26
CA ALA A 223 22.48 6.50 8.09
C ALA A 223 22.14 6.40 9.59
N ALA A 224 20.86 6.49 9.98
CA ALA A 224 20.43 6.35 11.35
C ALA A 224 20.60 4.90 11.86
N VAL A 225 20.29 3.89 11.04
CA VAL A 225 20.52 2.47 11.36
C VAL A 225 21.99 2.24 11.74
N LEU A 226 22.92 2.68 10.90
CA LEU A 226 24.35 2.52 11.17
C LEU A 226 24.81 3.33 12.38
N ARG A 227 24.35 4.59 12.51
CA ARG A 227 24.76 5.50 13.61
C ARG A 227 24.34 4.98 14.97
N HIS A 228 23.15 4.43 15.07
CA HIS A 228 22.58 3.99 16.35
C HIS A 228 22.75 2.48 16.59
N GLY A 229 23.33 1.74 15.64
CA GLY A 229 23.43 0.29 15.70
C GLY A 229 22.03 -0.37 15.80
N ALA A 230 21.08 0.14 15.01
CA ALA A 230 19.73 -0.36 15.04
C ALA A 230 19.64 -1.80 14.50
N ASP A 231 18.83 -2.63 15.13
CA ASP A 231 18.53 -3.99 14.68
C ASP A 231 17.75 -3.99 13.36
N VAL A 232 16.98 -2.93 13.11
CA VAL A 232 16.16 -2.72 11.91
C VAL A 232 15.84 -1.25 11.70
N GLY A 233 15.78 -0.82 10.43
CA GLY A 233 15.18 0.43 9.98
C GLY A 233 13.81 0.18 9.35
N MET A 234 12.89 1.13 9.50
CA MET A 234 11.54 1.07 8.94
C MET A 234 11.19 2.40 8.28
N ALA A 235 10.80 2.38 7.01
CA ALA A 235 10.34 3.55 6.28
C ALA A 235 8.85 3.41 5.97
N PHE A 236 8.04 4.39 6.39
CA PHE A 236 6.61 4.46 6.11
C PHE A 236 6.32 5.50 5.04
N ASP A 237 5.27 5.30 4.27
CA ASP A 237 4.79 6.30 3.32
C ASP A 237 3.88 7.36 3.98
N GLY A 238 3.37 8.30 3.18
CA GLY A 238 2.71 9.50 3.70
C GLY A 238 1.46 9.25 4.53
N ASP A 239 0.67 8.22 4.23
CA ASP A 239 -0.53 7.82 4.98
C ASP A 239 -0.35 6.52 5.79
N ALA A 240 0.90 6.02 5.84
CA ALA A 240 1.38 4.93 6.69
C ALA A 240 0.71 3.56 6.47
N ASP A 241 0.10 3.32 5.30
CA ASP A 241 -0.44 2.02 4.95
C ASP A 241 0.63 1.07 4.40
N ARG A 242 1.85 1.58 4.08
CA ARG A 242 2.99 0.80 3.60
C ARG A 242 4.19 0.90 4.53
N VAL A 243 5.01 -0.18 4.57
CA VAL A 243 6.30 -0.20 5.24
C VAL A 243 7.35 -0.91 4.42
N PHE A 244 8.56 -0.34 4.40
CA PHE A 244 9.78 -0.96 3.89
C PHE A 244 10.80 -1.09 5.00
N LEU A 245 11.57 -2.17 4.99
CA LEU A 245 12.59 -2.40 6.00
C LEU A 245 13.99 -2.14 5.45
N VAL A 246 14.88 -1.79 6.37
CA VAL A 246 16.33 -1.71 6.16
C VAL A 246 16.98 -2.60 7.21
N ASP A 247 17.89 -3.50 6.80
CA ASP A 247 18.56 -4.37 7.76
C ASP A 247 19.67 -3.64 8.54
N GLU A 248 20.25 -4.29 9.54
CA GLU A 248 21.30 -3.72 10.42
C GLU A 248 22.58 -3.34 9.68
N ARG A 249 22.72 -3.72 8.42
CA ARG A 249 23.83 -3.36 7.51
C ARG A 249 23.45 -2.23 6.57
N ALA A 250 22.30 -1.60 6.78
CA ALA A 250 21.74 -0.57 5.92
C ALA A 250 21.42 -1.05 4.50
N GLN A 251 21.10 -2.36 4.32
CA GLN A 251 20.65 -2.92 3.06
C GLN A 251 19.12 -2.93 2.99
N ASP A 252 18.60 -2.60 1.83
CA ASP A 252 17.16 -2.61 1.57
C ASP A 252 16.57 -4.01 1.68
N VAL A 253 15.36 -4.08 2.21
CA VAL A 253 14.54 -5.28 2.23
C VAL A 253 13.36 -5.08 1.29
N SER A 254 13.32 -5.84 0.20
CA SER A 254 12.23 -5.72 -0.76
C SER A 254 10.88 -6.11 -0.16
N GLY A 255 9.78 -5.53 -0.68
CA GLY A 255 8.43 -5.89 -0.26
C GLY A 255 8.13 -7.38 -0.41
N SER A 256 8.71 -8.06 -1.43
CA SER A 256 8.58 -9.51 -1.58
C SER A 256 9.25 -10.29 -0.45
N VAL A 257 10.42 -9.87 0.02
CA VAL A 257 11.13 -10.52 1.14
C VAL A 257 10.33 -10.35 2.44
N LEU A 258 9.80 -9.16 2.69
CA LEU A 258 8.95 -8.93 3.87
C LEU A 258 7.63 -9.71 3.75
N THR A 259 7.02 -9.77 2.54
CA THR A 259 5.85 -10.63 2.29
C THR A 259 6.12 -12.09 2.63
N ALA A 260 7.28 -12.63 2.23
CA ALA A 260 7.66 -14.01 2.52
C ALA A 260 7.86 -14.23 4.03
N LEU A 261 8.52 -13.31 4.74
CA LEU A 261 8.71 -13.37 6.19
C LEU A 261 7.35 -13.38 6.93
N VAL A 262 6.47 -12.41 6.60
CA VAL A 262 5.15 -12.31 7.24
C VAL A 262 4.28 -13.53 6.90
N ALA A 263 4.31 -14.02 5.65
CA ALA A 263 3.60 -15.23 5.26
C ALA A 263 4.04 -16.45 6.08
N ALA A 264 5.35 -16.64 6.28
CA ALA A 264 5.88 -17.71 7.11
C ALA A 264 5.38 -17.59 8.55
N ALA A 265 5.46 -16.40 9.15
CA ALA A 265 4.99 -16.14 10.52
C ALA A 265 3.48 -16.38 10.68
N MET A 266 2.66 -15.98 9.69
CA MET A 266 1.22 -16.20 9.71
C MET A 266 0.87 -17.69 9.56
N LEU A 267 1.61 -18.43 8.74
CA LEU A 267 1.41 -19.88 8.55
C LEU A 267 1.86 -20.72 9.77
N GLU A 268 2.78 -20.23 10.58
CA GLU A 268 3.07 -20.88 11.88
C GLU A 268 1.88 -20.80 12.84
N ARG A 269 1.08 -19.73 12.76
CA ARG A 269 -0.14 -19.57 13.58
C ARG A 269 -1.34 -20.34 13.03
N GLU A 270 -1.46 -20.41 11.68
CA GLU A 270 -2.57 -21.10 10.99
C GLU A 270 -2.03 -21.95 9.85
N PRO A 271 -1.53 -23.17 10.12
CA PRO A 271 -1.02 -24.08 9.11
C PRO A 271 -2.07 -24.46 8.07
N GLY A 272 -1.67 -24.54 6.80
CA GLY A 272 -2.57 -24.88 5.68
C GLY A 272 -3.39 -23.72 5.14
N ALA A 273 -3.24 -22.52 5.74
CA ALA A 273 -3.99 -21.35 5.28
C ALA A 273 -3.58 -20.88 3.88
N LYS A 274 -4.47 -20.11 3.27
CA LYS A 274 -4.23 -19.44 1.98
C LYS A 274 -3.57 -18.10 2.20
N ILE A 275 -2.60 -17.79 1.34
CA ILE A 275 -1.88 -16.51 1.30
C ILE A 275 -1.98 -15.95 -0.12
N VAL A 276 -2.40 -14.69 -0.25
CA VAL A 276 -2.48 -13.99 -1.53
C VAL A 276 -1.18 -13.25 -1.79
N HIS A 277 -0.71 -13.24 -3.04
CA HIS A 277 0.39 -12.38 -3.48
C HIS A 277 0.13 -11.86 -4.88
N ASN A 278 0.62 -10.67 -5.21
CA ASN A 278 0.51 -10.19 -6.58
C ASN A 278 1.52 -10.88 -7.51
N LEU A 279 1.28 -10.75 -8.80
CA LEU A 279 2.04 -11.47 -9.83
C LEU A 279 3.49 -11.00 -10.01
N ILE A 280 3.84 -9.80 -9.51
CA ILE A 280 5.19 -9.26 -9.52
C ILE A 280 5.97 -9.49 -8.21
N CYS A 281 5.38 -10.21 -7.25
CA CYS A 281 6.15 -10.73 -6.13
C CYS A 281 7.17 -11.77 -6.61
N SER A 282 8.33 -11.79 -5.95
CA SER A 282 9.38 -12.79 -6.18
C SER A 282 8.85 -14.23 -6.15
N TRP A 283 9.40 -15.12 -6.95
CA TRP A 283 9.19 -16.57 -6.87
C TRP A 283 9.40 -17.12 -5.45
N ALA A 284 10.28 -16.49 -4.66
CA ALA A 284 10.49 -16.85 -3.27
C ALA A 284 9.19 -16.83 -2.44
N VAL A 285 8.23 -15.93 -2.75
CA VAL A 285 6.99 -15.82 -1.99
C VAL A 285 6.13 -17.08 -2.08
N PRO A 286 5.69 -17.54 -3.27
CA PRO A 286 4.91 -18.77 -3.35
C PRO A 286 5.69 -20.03 -2.95
N GLU A 287 7.01 -20.05 -3.06
CA GLU A 287 7.85 -21.14 -2.58
C GLU A 287 7.82 -21.23 -1.06
N VAL A 288 8.10 -20.12 -0.36
CA VAL A 288 8.06 -20.03 1.10
C VAL A 288 6.66 -20.40 1.63
N ILE A 289 5.60 -19.93 0.99
CA ILE A 289 4.23 -20.28 1.38
C ILE A 289 4.04 -21.82 1.35
N ARG A 290 4.48 -22.48 0.26
CA ARG A 290 4.37 -23.95 0.14
C ARG A 290 5.26 -24.69 1.13
N GLU A 291 6.48 -24.23 1.37
CA GLU A 291 7.44 -24.81 2.33
C GLU A 291 6.90 -24.77 3.77
N HIS A 292 6.10 -23.72 4.09
CA HIS A 292 5.42 -23.61 5.40
C HIS A 292 4.01 -24.24 5.40
N GLY A 293 3.70 -25.06 4.37
CA GLY A 293 2.45 -25.83 4.30
C GLY A 293 1.23 -25.01 3.90
N GLY A 294 1.39 -23.75 3.46
CA GLY A 294 0.31 -22.89 3.00
C GLY A 294 -0.03 -23.07 1.53
N ILE A 295 -1.08 -22.38 1.11
CA ILE A 295 -1.58 -22.39 -0.28
C ILE A 295 -1.40 -20.99 -0.88
N PRO A 296 -0.46 -20.78 -1.82
CA PRO A 296 -0.30 -19.49 -2.48
C PRO A 296 -1.41 -19.23 -3.50
N ILE A 297 -1.94 -18.02 -3.50
CA ILE A 297 -2.92 -17.53 -4.48
C ILE A 297 -2.34 -16.31 -5.17
N ARG A 298 -2.11 -16.41 -6.48
CA ARG A 298 -1.59 -15.32 -7.31
C ARG A 298 -2.73 -14.45 -7.81
N THR A 299 -2.56 -13.11 -7.78
CA THR A 299 -3.54 -12.14 -8.29
C THR A 299 -2.89 -11.01 -9.08
N ARG A 300 -3.71 -10.19 -9.70
CA ARG A 300 -3.31 -8.94 -10.36
C ARG A 300 -2.71 -7.95 -9.35
N VAL A 301 -1.97 -6.97 -9.86
CA VAL A 301 -1.48 -5.84 -9.05
C VAL A 301 -2.64 -4.90 -8.70
N GLY A 302 -2.73 -4.52 -7.43
CA GLY A 302 -3.68 -3.53 -6.95
C GLY A 302 -4.43 -3.96 -5.69
N HIS A 303 -4.51 -3.04 -4.74
CA HIS A 303 -5.03 -3.30 -3.40
C HIS A 303 -6.50 -3.79 -3.38
N SER A 304 -7.34 -3.32 -4.30
CA SER A 304 -8.74 -3.77 -4.39
C SER A 304 -8.85 -5.24 -4.79
N PHE A 305 -8.02 -5.71 -5.73
CA PHE A 305 -8.01 -7.11 -6.16
C PHE A 305 -7.54 -8.05 -5.04
N ILE A 306 -6.49 -7.67 -4.30
CA ILE A 306 -6.02 -8.50 -3.18
C ILE A 306 -7.10 -8.61 -2.10
N LYS A 307 -7.70 -7.50 -1.69
CA LYS A 307 -8.78 -7.48 -0.69
C LYS A 307 -9.97 -8.34 -1.13
N GLN A 308 -10.37 -8.25 -2.40
CA GLN A 308 -11.43 -9.07 -2.96
C GLN A 308 -11.08 -10.57 -2.92
N VAL A 309 -9.91 -10.96 -3.44
CA VAL A 309 -9.47 -12.35 -3.46
C VAL A 309 -9.32 -12.91 -2.04
N MET A 310 -8.85 -12.11 -1.08
CA MET A 310 -8.80 -12.51 0.33
C MET A 310 -10.21 -12.79 0.89
N ALA A 311 -11.17 -11.91 0.62
CA ALA A 311 -12.55 -12.09 1.06
C ALA A 311 -13.22 -13.32 0.44
N GLU A 312 -13.01 -13.57 -0.86
CA GLU A 312 -13.58 -14.71 -1.60
C GLU A 312 -12.96 -16.05 -1.17
N THR A 313 -11.67 -16.05 -0.86
CA THR A 313 -10.92 -17.29 -0.60
C THR A 313 -10.76 -17.60 0.88
N GLY A 314 -10.97 -16.61 1.76
CA GLY A 314 -10.69 -16.71 3.19
C GLY A 314 -9.18 -16.73 3.50
N ALA A 315 -8.36 -16.15 2.61
CA ALA A 315 -6.92 -16.04 2.85
C ALA A 315 -6.64 -15.19 4.11
N ILE A 316 -5.66 -15.64 4.91
CA ILE A 316 -5.35 -14.97 6.20
C ILE A 316 -4.45 -13.76 6.04
N PHE A 317 -3.68 -13.73 4.94
CA PHE A 317 -2.70 -12.69 4.66
C PHE A 317 -2.59 -12.49 3.13
N GLY A 318 -2.28 -11.25 2.74
CA GLY A 318 -1.90 -10.88 1.39
C GLY A 318 -0.72 -9.93 1.39
N GLY A 319 0.16 -10.01 0.40
CA GLY A 319 1.30 -9.11 0.30
C GLY A 319 1.61 -8.69 -1.13
N GLU A 320 2.13 -7.48 -1.26
CA GLU A 320 2.56 -6.92 -2.54
C GLU A 320 4.03 -6.52 -2.53
N HIS A 321 4.64 -6.58 -3.70
CA HIS A 321 5.97 -6.03 -3.92
C HIS A 321 6.05 -4.52 -3.55
N SER A 322 4.96 -3.79 -3.71
CA SER A 322 4.82 -2.36 -3.42
C SER A 322 4.79 -1.99 -1.93
N GLY A 323 4.90 -2.97 -1.02
CA GLY A 323 4.94 -2.73 0.43
C GLY A 323 3.58 -2.60 1.11
N HIS A 324 2.49 -3.05 0.47
CA HIS A 324 1.20 -3.23 1.09
C HIS A 324 1.06 -4.65 1.64
N TYR A 325 0.53 -4.79 2.87
CA TYR A 325 0.37 -6.04 3.58
C TYR A 325 -1.02 -6.10 4.19
N TYR A 326 -1.82 -7.07 3.76
CA TYR A 326 -3.25 -7.22 4.07
C TYR A 326 -3.48 -8.35 5.04
N PHE A 327 -4.35 -8.14 6.02
CA PHE A 327 -4.59 -9.14 7.06
C PHE A 327 -6.09 -9.41 7.20
N ARG A 328 -6.51 -10.69 7.15
CA ARG A 328 -7.89 -11.10 7.39
C ARG A 328 -8.40 -10.54 8.71
N ASP A 329 -7.60 -10.65 9.76
CA ASP A 329 -7.96 -10.24 11.11
C ASP A 329 -7.85 -8.70 11.32
N ASN A 330 -7.48 -7.97 10.26
CA ASN A 330 -7.60 -6.53 10.09
C ASN A 330 -8.63 -6.18 8.99
N PHE A 331 -9.76 -6.91 8.95
CA PHE A 331 -10.84 -6.70 7.98
C PHE A 331 -10.41 -6.83 6.50
N ASN A 332 -9.43 -7.66 6.20
CA ASN A 332 -8.73 -7.76 4.90
C ASN A 332 -8.06 -6.44 4.44
N ALA A 333 -7.93 -5.48 5.33
CA ALA A 333 -7.29 -4.21 5.04
C ALA A 333 -5.77 -4.28 5.18
N ASP A 334 -5.09 -3.42 4.46
CA ASP A 334 -3.65 -3.23 4.55
C ASP A 334 -3.26 -2.43 5.80
N SER A 335 -2.09 -2.76 6.33
CA SER A 335 -1.42 -2.00 7.39
C SER A 335 0.08 -2.26 7.36
N GLY A 336 0.85 -1.23 7.08
CA GLY A 336 2.29 -1.25 7.21
C GLY A 336 2.73 -1.47 8.65
N LEU A 337 1.99 -0.92 9.60
CA LEU A 337 2.32 -1.01 11.03
C LEU A 337 2.11 -2.43 11.59
N ILE A 338 1.07 -3.15 11.15
CA ILE A 338 0.87 -4.56 11.50
C ILE A 338 2.02 -5.41 10.94
N ALA A 339 2.41 -5.21 9.68
CA ALA A 339 3.56 -5.91 9.09
C ALA A 339 4.86 -5.63 9.85
N ALA A 340 5.06 -4.36 10.27
CA ALA A 340 6.20 -3.94 11.06
C ALA A 340 6.26 -4.67 12.42
N VAL A 341 5.17 -4.74 13.18
CA VAL A 341 5.18 -5.41 14.50
C VAL A 341 5.34 -6.93 14.38
N ILE A 342 4.83 -7.56 13.32
CA ILE A 342 5.09 -8.98 13.02
C ILE A 342 6.60 -9.17 12.76
N ALA A 343 7.20 -8.34 11.91
CA ALA A 343 8.63 -8.42 11.60
C ALA A 343 9.51 -8.22 12.84
N LEU A 344 9.15 -7.29 13.74
CA LEU A 344 9.82 -7.10 15.03
C LEU A 344 9.69 -8.34 15.94
N GLY A 345 8.51 -8.96 15.99
CA GLY A 345 8.29 -10.20 16.72
C GLY A 345 9.19 -11.34 16.21
N GLU A 346 9.27 -11.52 14.87
CA GLU A 346 10.11 -12.54 14.25
C GLU A 346 11.61 -12.27 14.46
N LEU A 347 12.04 -11.01 14.34
CA LEU A 347 13.41 -10.60 14.62
C LEU A 347 13.78 -10.87 16.07
N SER A 348 12.90 -10.53 17.00
CA SER A 348 13.07 -10.79 18.42
C SER A 348 13.19 -12.30 18.71
N ARG A 349 12.29 -13.10 18.16
CA ARG A 349 12.23 -14.56 18.37
C ARG A 349 13.44 -15.29 17.79
N SER A 350 13.92 -14.86 16.63
CA SER A 350 15.03 -15.50 15.92
C SER A 350 16.36 -15.38 16.66
N ASN A 351 16.53 -14.36 17.48
CA ASN A 351 17.78 -13.97 18.15
C ASN A 351 18.99 -13.87 17.18
N ARG A 352 18.73 -13.47 15.92
CA ARG A 352 19.72 -13.26 14.86
C ARG A 352 19.60 -11.82 14.33
N PRO A 353 20.65 -11.28 13.69
CA PRO A 353 20.53 -10.07 12.91
C PRO A 353 19.46 -10.22 11.80
N LEU A 354 18.82 -9.11 11.42
CA LEU A 354 17.76 -9.13 10.39
C LEU A 354 18.29 -9.70 9.06
N SER A 355 19.48 -9.31 8.63
CA SER A 355 20.10 -9.82 7.40
C SER A 355 20.24 -11.34 7.36
N GLU A 356 20.49 -11.99 8.53
CA GLU A 356 20.55 -13.45 8.64
C GLU A 356 19.17 -14.09 8.69
N LEU A 357 18.21 -13.46 9.41
CA LEU A 357 16.83 -13.89 9.42
C LEU A 357 16.23 -13.92 8.02
N LEU A 358 16.53 -12.91 7.21
CA LEU A 358 15.98 -12.76 5.86
C LEU A 358 16.69 -13.60 4.78
N ARG A 359 17.85 -14.17 5.06
CA ARG A 359 18.61 -14.95 4.08
C ARG A 359 17.83 -16.08 3.40
N PRO A 360 16.95 -16.85 4.05
CA PRO A 360 16.15 -17.89 3.39
C PRO A 360 15.11 -17.34 2.40
N TYR A 361 14.77 -16.07 2.47
CA TYR A 361 13.78 -15.39 1.64
C TYR A 361 14.40 -14.61 0.47
N ARG A 362 15.71 -14.28 0.56
CA ARG A 362 16.49 -13.62 -0.50
C ARG A 362 17.08 -14.68 -1.44
N ARG A 363 16.28 -15.21 -2.37
CA ARG A 363 16.63 -16.36 -3.22
C ARG A 363 17.02 -15.99 -4.65
N TYR A 364 16.56 -14.84 -5.10
CA TYR A 364 16.63 -14.40 -6.50
C TYR A 364 17.13 -12.98 -6.57
N ALA A 365 17.78 -12.65 -7.68
CA ALA A 365 18.12 -11.30 -8.07
C ALA A 365 16.94 -10.64 -8.78
N ALA A 366 16.64 -9.38 -8.48
CA ALA A 366 15.49 -8.67 -9.02
C ALA A 366 15.87 -7.25 -9.49
N SER A 367 15.34 -6.83 -10.64
CA SER A 367 15.60 -5.50 -11.22
C SER A 367 14.93 -4.34 -10.45
N GLY A 368 13.96 -4.63 -9.59
CA GLY A 368 12.99 -3.62 -9.21
C GLY A 368 12.04 -3.27 -10.37
N GLU A 369 11.28 -2.18 -10.24
CA GLU A 369 10.40 -1.69 -11.30
C GLU A 369 11.15 -0.71 -12.21
N ILE A 370 11.19 -1.00 -13.51
CA ILE A 370 11.80 -0.15 -14.53
C ILE A 370 10.68 0.45 -15.38
N ASN A 371 10.67 1.78 -15.50
CA ASN A 371 9.65 2.54 -16.22
C ASN A 371 10.19 3.00 -17.58
N THR A 372 9.48 2.67 -18.67
CA THR A 372 9.86 3.06 -20.04
C THR A 372 8.69 3.72 -20.75
N HIS A 373 8.90 4.95 -21.27
CA HIS A 373 7.90 5.63 -22.09
C HIS A 373 7.81 4.98 -23.46
N VAL A 374 6.58 4.70 -23.90
CA VAL A 374 6.30 4.10 -25.22
C VAL A 374 5.08 4.77 -25.84
N ASP A 375 5.07 4.89 -27.18
CA ASP A 375 3.96 5.50 -27.91
C ASP A 375 2.69 4.64 -27.88
N ASP A 376 2.84 3.31 -27.99
CA ASP A 376 1.74 2.35 -27.98
C ASP A 376 2.09 1.18 -27.03
N PRO A 377 1.63 1.23 -25.78
CA PRO A 377 1.87 0.17 -24.81
C PRO A 377 1.40 -1.21 -25.26
N GLN A 378 0.23 -1.29 -25.91
CA GLN A 378 -0.32 -2.59 -26.29
C GLN A 378 0.47 -3.21 -27.46
N ALA A 379 0.79 -2.43 -28.47
CA ALA A 379 1.61 -2.91 -29.58
C ALA A 379 3.02 -3.33 -29.11
N THR A 380 3.58 -2.63 -28.13
CA THR A 380 4.87 -2.98 -27.53
C THR A 380 4.79 -4.29 -26.76
N ILE A 381 3.73 -4.51 -25.96
CA ILE A 381 3.51 -5.78 -25.25
C ILE A 381 3.40 -6.96 -26.23
N GLU A 382 2.68 -6.80 -27.35
CA GLU A 382 2.59 -7.86 -28.35
C GLU A 382 3.93 -8.14 -29.07
N ARG A 383 4.74 -7.12 -29.31
CA ARG A 383 6.10 -7.27 -29.82
C ARG A 383 7.00 -8.04 -28.84
N VAL A 384 6.91 -7.74 -27.54
CA VAL A 384 7.64 -8.47 -26.49
C VAL A 384 7.14 -9.92 -26.43
N ALA A 385 5.82 -10.16 -26.51
CA ALA A 385 5.27 -11.52 -26.51
C ALA A 385 5.78 -12.36 -27.67
N GLU A 386 5.94 -11.79 -28.86
CA GLU A 386 6.49 -12.51 -30.03
C GLU A 386 8.01 -12.77 -29.88
N ALA A 387 8.76 -11.81 -29.35
CA ALA A 387 10.20 -11.96 -29.14
C ALA A 387 10.53 -13.06 -28.13
N PHE A 388 9.70 -13.19 -27.07
CA PHE A 388 9.90 -14.15 -25.98
C PHE A 388 8.92 -15.33 -26.03
N ARG A 389 8.47 -15.73 -27.21
CA ARG A 389 7.48 -16.81 -27.43
C ARG A 389 7.89 -18.19 -26.94
N ASP A 390 9.19 -18.41 -26.73
CA ASP A 390 9.73 -19.69 -26.25
C ASP A 390 9.54 -19.87 -24.74
N GLY A 391 9.18 -18.79 -24.00
CA GLY A 391 8.81 -18.83 -22.59
C GLY A 391 7.35 -19.23 -22.37
N ARG A 392 6.95 -19.30 -21.11
CA ARG A 392 5.57 -19.60 -20.68
C ARG A 392 4.80 -18.29 -20.43
N PRO A 393 3.94 -17.84 -21.36
CA PRO A 393 3.23 -16.58 -21.22
C PRO A 393 2.03 -16.70 -20.27
N ASP A 394 1.79 -15.63 -19.48
CA ASP A 394 0.59 -15.43 -18.67
C ASP A 394 0.12 -13.96 -18.84
N ARG A 395 -1.18 -13.76 -19.08
CA ARG A 395 -1.80 -12.47 -19.32
C ARG A 395 -2.76 -12.05 -18.21
N LEU A 396 -2.47 -12.46 -16.98
CA LEU A 396 -3.28 -12.09 -15.82
C LEU A 396 -3.29 -10.56 -15.62
N ASP A 397 -2.13 -9.90 -15.79
CA ASP A 397 -1.98 -8.44 -15.72
C ASP A 397 -0.79 -8.02 -16.60
N GLY A 398 -1.06 -7.41 -17.75
CA GLY A 398 -0.08 -7.20 -18.80
C GLY A 398 0.40 -8.53 -19.39
N LEU A 399 1.71 -8.71 -19.51
CA LEU A 399 2.37 -9.92 -19.98
C LEU A 399 3.43 -10.35 -18.98
N THR A 400 3.27 -11.52 -18.39
CA THR A 400 4.36 -12.23 -17.71
C THR A 400 4.87 -13.32 -18.62
N VAL A 401 6.18 -13.48 -18.73
CA VAL A 401 6.79 -14.63 -19.40
C VAL A 401 7.75 -15.30 -18.44
N GLU A 402 7.56 -16.60 -18.20
CA GLU A 402 8.41 -17.39 -17.30
C GLU A 402 9.29 -18.35 -18.09
N PHE A 403 10.56 -18.41 -17.72
CA PHE A 403 11.55 -19.38 -18.14
C PHE A 403 11.98 -20.27 -16.95
N ASP A 404 12.93 -21.14 -17.12
CA ASP A 404 13.36 -22.04 -16.02
C ASP A 404 14.18 -21.34 -14.93
N ASP A 405 14.92 -20.29 -15.31
CA ASP A 405 15.86 -19.60 -14.43
C ASP A 405 15.59 -18.11 -14.24
N TRP A 406 14.58 -17.55 -14.93
CA TRP A 406 14.19 -16.17 -14.84
C TRP A 406 12.75 -15.96 -15.32
N TRP A 407 12.19 -14.78 -15.01
CA TRP A 407 10.90 -14.33 -15.53
C TRP A 407 10.89 -12.82 -15.63
N PHE A 408 9.96 -12.29 -16.42
CA PHE A 408 9.64 -10.87 -16.42
C PHE A 408 8.14 -10.65 -16.50
N ASN A 409 7.71 -9.47 -16.04
CA ASN A 409 6.39 -8.93 -16.29
C ASN A 409 6.51 -7.55 -16.91
N VAL A 410 5.79 -7.32 -17.98
CA VAL A 410 5.61 -6.00 -18.60
C VAL A 410 4.13 -5.64 -18.61
N ARG A 411 3.78 -4.49 -18.02
CA ARG A 411 2.41 -4.03 -17.93
C ARG A 411 2.30 -2.53 -18.19
N PRO A 412 1.16 -2.04 -18.74
CA PRO A 412 0.94 -0.61 -18.87
C PRO A 412 0.77 0.03 -17.48
N SER A 413 1.19 1.29 -17.34
CA SER A 413 0.78 2.12 -16.22
C SER A 413 -0.69 2.51 -16.40
N ASN A 414 -1.46 2.52 -15.30
CA ASN A 414 -2.86 2.96 -15.34
C ASN A 414 -3.01 4.49 -15.40
N THR A 415 -1.92 5.23 -15.20
CA THR A 415 -1.96 6.69 -15.02
C THR A 415 -1.10 7.46 -16.01
N GLU A 416 -0.13 6.82 -16.67
CA GLU A 416 0.87 7.46 -17.53
C GLU A 416 1.12 6.62 -18.79
N PRO A 417 1.54 7.21 -19.92
CA PRO A 417 1.86 6.49 -21.14
C PRO A 417 3.24 5.81 -21.03
N LEU A 418 3.36 4.86 -20.12
CA LEU A 418 4.58 4.10 -19.90
C LEU A 418 4.30 2.62 -19.62
N LEU A 419 5.29 1.80 -19.88
CA LEU A 419 5.34 0.41 -19.47
C LEU A 419 6.20 0.26 -18.22
N ARG A 420 5.77 -0.62 -17.34
CA ARG A 420 6.47 -1.04 -16.13
C ARG A 420 7.01 -2.44 -16.33
N LEU A 421 8.31 -2.56 -16.26
CA LEU A 421 9.02 -3.84 -16.38
C LEU A 421 9.52 -4.27 -14.99
N ASN A 422 9.28 -5.53 -14.63
CA ASN A 422 9.90 -6.21 -13.50
C ASN A 422 10.56 -7.48 -14.02
N VAL A 423 11.83 -7.70 -13.67
CA VAL A 423 12.58 -8.91 -14.03
C VAL A 423 13.13 -9.56 -12.77
N GLU A 424 13.12 -10.88 -12.71
CA GLU A 424 13.76 -11.65 -11.64
C GLU A 424 14.49 -12.85 -12.24
N ALA A 425 15.68 -13.14 -11.72
CA ALA A 425 16.52 -14.23 -12.20
C ALA A 425 17.25 -14.93 -11.03
N ARG A 426 17.79 -16.14 -11.29
CA ARG A 426 18.55 -16.91 -10.30
C ARG A 426 19.87 -16.26 -9.91
N THR A 427 20.49 -15.49 -10.81
CA THR A 427 21.76 -14.80 -10.56
C THR A 427 21.75 -13.37 -11.06
N GLU A 428 22.62 -12.52 -10.52
CA GLU A 428 22.76 -11.12 -10.92
C GLU A 428 23.20 -11.01 -12.39
N GLU A 429 24.09 -11.90 -12.85
CA GLU A 429 24.60 -11.88 -14.22
C GLU A 429 23.46 -12.19 -15.22
N LEU A 430 22.60 -13.17 -14.90
CA LEU A 430 21.46 -13.48 -15.72
C LEU A 430 20.41 -12.35 -15.68
N LEU A 431 20.16 -11.78 -14.50
CA LEU A 431 19.27 -10.63 -14.35
C LEU A 431 19.70 -9.47 -15.27
N GLU A 432 20.99 -9.11 -15.23
CA GLU A 432 21.51 -8.00 -16.03
C GLU A 432 21.36 -8.27 -17.54
N ALA A 433 21.74 -9.47 -17.99
CA ALA A 433 21.65 -9.85 -19.40
C ALA A 433 20.21 -9.83 -19.92
N GLU A 434 19.29 -10.50 -19.21
CA GLU A 434 17.89 -10.65 -19.64
C GLU A 434 17.11 -9.32 -19.51
N THR A 435 17.45 -8.50 -18.51
CA THR A 435 16.85 -7.15 -18.39
C THR A 435 17.20 -6.29 -19.60
N GLN A 436 18.46 -6.31 -20.05
CA GLN A 436 18.88 -5.57 -21.24
C GLN A 436 18.21 -6.10 -22.51
N GLU A 437 18.05 -7.42 -22.64
CA GLU A 437 17.37 -8.00 -23.80
C GLU A 437 15.89 -7.59 -23.86
N VAL A 438 15.17 -7.64 -22.73
CA VAL A 438 13.76 -7.20 -22.68
C VAL A 438 13.64 -5.71 -22.98
N LEU A 439 14.53 -4.86 -22.41
CA LEU A 439 14.51 -3.42 -22.66
C LEU A 439 14.79 -3.09 -24.14
N ALA A 440 15.73 -3.75 -24.79
CA ALA A 440 16.03 -3.56 -26.21
C ALA A 440 14.78 -3.83 -27.08
N VAL A 441 14.01 -4.88 -26.75
CA VAL A 441 12.74 -5.17 -27.46
C VAL A 441 11.68 -4.11 -27.15
N ILE A 442 11.59 -3.62 -25.91
CA ILE A 442 10.63 -2.55 -25.53
C ILE A 442 10.96 -1.26 -26.30
N GLU A 443 12.22 -0.90 -26.42
CA GLU A 443 12.70 0.31 -27.10
C GLU A 443 12.67 0.21 -28.64
N GLY A 444 12.40 -0.99 -29.17
CA GLY A 444 12.31 -1.21 -30.63
C GLY A 444 13.68 -1.40 -31.30
N GLU A 445 14.73 -1.58 -30.53
CA GLU A 445 16.02 -2.05 -31.00
C GLU A 445 15.87 -3.56 -31.21
N GLY A 446 15.92 -4.04 -32.45
CA GLY A 446 15.63 -5.44 -32.80
C GLY A 446 16.39 -6.42 -31.90
N ALA A 447 15.74 -7.53 -31.51
CA ALA A 447 16.34 -8.58 -30.70
C ALA A 447 17.72 -8.98 -31.31
N PRO A 448 18.77 -9.13 -30.48
CA PRO A 448 20.02 -9.70 -30.97
C PRO A 448 19.74 -11.12 -31.48
N SER A 449 20.18 -11.39 -32.69
CA SER A 449 20.00 -12.62 -33.46
C SER A 449 20.71 -13.82 -32.82
#